data_bd169464da3d97ce528eec1f1f95799e
#
_entry.id   bd169464da3d97ce528eec1f1f95799e
#
_cell.length_a   1.000
_cell.length_b   1.000
_cell.length_c   1.000
_cell.angle_alpha   90.00
_cell.angle_beta   90.00
_cell.angle_gamma   90.00
#
_symmetry.space_group_name_H-M   'P 1'
#
loop_
_entity.id
_entity.type
_entity.pdbx_description
1 polymer ?
#
loop_
_entity_poly.entity_id
_entity_poly.type
_entity_poly.pdbx_seq_one_letter_code
_entity_poly.pdbx_strand_id
1 'polypeptide(L)'
;GGSDPYIDILGNEVTSLVSKEFQSLFEGAYVITPQSPTMWMDDGTGAYQNGDKGSMYAESLFEMIDAYVKANDDIDPNRVIIGGCSNGGYMTMEMVLKHPTYFAAAFPICEAFQDQYITDDQINAIKDMPIWFTYAKNDGTVDPTLCVEPTVARLLAAGANNIHVSVFDDVHDTTGRFFNEDGTPYQYNGHWSWIYFDNNECYDENGVNAWQWLAKQIKTAAPVETPDQPTTPDQPANSVKTGDDVNFAGLGAIMMLTLAGIYVSRRKYN
;
A
#
# COMPACT_ATOMS: atom_id res chain seq x y z
N GLY A 1 6.19 13.42 -4.84
CA GLY A 1 7.16 12.95 -5.76
C GLY A 1 8.12 14.03 -6.20
N GLY A 2 9.37 13.90 -5.86
CA GLY A 2 10.45 14.72 -6.35
C GLY A 2 11.42 13.90 -7.19
N SER A 3 12.39 14.54 -7.79
CA SER A 3 13.46 13.86 -8.51
C SER A 3 14.58 13.33 -7.59
N ASP A 4 14.49 13.60 -6.29
CA ASP A 4 15.48 13.19 -5.29
C ASP A 4 14.86 12.15 -4.33
N PRO A 5 15.30 10.88 -4.41
CA PRO A 5 14.76 9.81 -3.56
C PRO A 5 15.01 10.04 -2.07
N TYR A 6 16.05 10.80 -1.69
CA TYR A 6 16.29 11.13 -0.29
C TYR A 6 15.22 12.05 0.30
N ILE A 7 14.68 12.97 -0.51
CA ILE A 7 13.58 13.85 -0.08
C ILE A 7 12.34 13.03 0.25
N ASP A 8 12.03 12.02 -0.55
CA ASP A 8 10.86 11.19 -0.34
C ASP A 8 10.97 10.32 0.92
N ILE A 9 12.16 9.80 1.19
CA ILE A 9 12.41 8.98 2.40
C ILE A 9 12.43 9.85 3.66
N LEU A 10 13.06 11.03 3.59
CA LEU A 10 13.26 11.89 4.75
C LEU A 10 12.10 12.87 4.98
N GLY A 11 11.45 13.30 3.90
CA GLY A 11 10.43 14.35 3.96
C GLY A 11 9.06 13.90 4.45
N ASN A 12 8.72 12.60 4.35
CA ASN A 12 7.44 12.04 4.75
C ASN A 12 7.58 10.98 5.87
N GLU A 13 8.64 11.07 6.65
CA GLU A 13 8.89 10.23 7.83
C GLU A 13 8.95 8.71 7.58
N VAL A 14 9.06 8.28 6.32
CA VAL A 14 9.14 6.86 5.92
C VAL A 14 10.26 6.09 6.65
N THR A 15 11.25 6.82 7.18
CA THR A 15 12.29 6.26 8.06
C THR A 15 11.74 5.65 9.35
N SER A 16 10.50 5.97 9.75
CA SER A 16 9.81 5.33 10.87
C SER A 16 9.68 3.83 10.67
N LEU A 17 9.45 3.38 9.43
CA LEU A 17 9.30 1.97 9.06
C LEU A 17 10.60 1.16 9.21
N VAL A 18 11.76 1.80 9.26
CA VAL A 18 13.05 1.15 9.56
C VAL A 18 13.51 1.40 11.00
N SER A 19 12.68 2.07 11.82
CA SER A 19 12.96 2.27 13.24
C SER A 19 13.02 0.93 13.97
N LYS A 20 13.77 0.91 15.09
CA LYS A 20 13.83 -0.29 15.94
C LYS A 20 12.47 -0.68 16.48
N GLU A 21 11.62 0.29 16.79
CA GLU A 21 10.29 0.08 17.31
C GLU A 21 9.41 -0.64 16.29
N PHE A 22 9.28 -0.11 15.08
CA PHE A 22 8.52 -0.74 14.00
C PHE A 22 9.08 -2.11 13.66
N GLN A 23 10.38 -2.22 13.39
CA GLN A 23 11.03 -3.46 12.97
C GLN A 23 10.92 -4.60 14.00
N SER A 24 10.86 -4.26 15.30
CA SER A 24 10.70 -5.28 16.35
C SER A 24 9.35 -5.97 16.34
N LEU A 25 8.29 -5.31 15.85
CA LEU A 25 6.95 -5.88 15.73
C LEU A 25 6.89 -6.98 14.66
N PHE A 26 7.76 -6.91 13.68
CA PHE A 26 7.79 -7.81 12.53
C PHE A 26 8.96 -8.80 12.58
N GLU A 27 9.78 -8.74 13.62
CA GLU A 27 11.00 -9.54 13.74
C GLU A 27 12.02 -9.29 12.62
N GLY A 28 11.96 -8.10 12.05
CA GLY A 28 12.70 -7.62 10.89
C GLY A 28 11.92 -7.73 9.58
N ALA A 29 12.04 -6.68 8.78
CA ALA A 29 11.35 -6.57 7.51
C ALA A 29 12.14 -5.77 6.49
N TYR A 30 12.00 -6.14 5.24
CA TYR A 30 12.41 -5.30 4.13
C TYR A 30 11.42 -4.15 3.97
N VAL A 31 11.93 -2.94 3.77
CA VAL A 31 11.13 -1.76 3.41
C VAL A 31 11.60 -1.30 2.05
N ILE A 32 10.68 -1.34 1.08
CA ILE A 32 10.93 -0.89 -0.29
C ILE A 32 10.14 0.39 -0.50
N THR A 33 10.82 1.44 -0.94
CA THR A 33 10.23 2.76 -1.19
C THR A 33 10.43 3.15 -2.66
N PRO A 34 9.54 2.71 -3.57
CA PRO A 34 9.69 3.00 -4.99
C PRO A 34 9.33 4.45 -5.33
N GLN A 35 10.01 5.04 -6.33
CA GLN A 35 9.74 6.39 -6.85
C GLN A 35 9.33 6.33 -8.33
N SER A 36 8.19 6.91 -8.67
CA SER A 36 7.78 7.09 -10.06
C SER A 36 8.46 8.34 -10.68
N PRO A 37 8.73 8.32 -11.98
CA PRO A 37 9.28 9.49 -12.67
C PRO A 37 8.37 10.73 -12.65
N THR A 38 7.05 10.51 -12.59
CA THR A 38 6.03 11.54 -12.39
C THR A 38 5.18 11.16 -11.17
N MET A 39 3.95 11.67 -11.05
CA MET A 39 3.05 11.24 -9.98
C MET A 39 2.52 9.83 -10.24
N TRP A 40 2.30 9.03 -9.20
CA TRP A 40 1.64 7.73 -9.33
C TRP A 40 0.25 7.81 -10.00
N MET A 41 -0.41 8.96 -9.87
CA MET A 41 -1.71 9.27 -10.47
C MET A 41 -1.64 9.60 -11.98
N ASP A 42 -0.46 9.55 -12.61
CA ASP A 42 -0.29 9.82 -14.04
C ASP A 42 -0.81 8.66 -14.88
N ASP A 43 -1.74 8.95 -15.80
CA ASP A 43 -2.32 7.98 -16.73
C ASP A 43 -1.52 7.83 -18.05
N GLY A 44 -0.34 8.45 -18.13
CA GLY A 44 0.51 8.49 -19.31
C GLY A 44 0.29 9.71 -20.20
N THR A 45 -0.65 10.59 -19.86
CA THR A 45 -0.86 11.87 -20.58
C THR A 45 -0.23 13.05 -19.86
N GLY A 46 0.38 12.84 -18.70
CA GLY A 46 0.87 13.88 -17.79
C GLY A 46 -0.24 14.53 -16.96
N ALA A 47 -1.46 14.03 -17.04
CA ALA A 47 -2.57 14.45 -16.21
C ALA A 47 -2.68 13.60 -14.95
N TYR A 48 -3.03 14.24 -13.83
CA TYR A 48 -3.28 13.52 -12.57
C TYR A 48 -4.72 13.01 -12.58
N GLN A 49 -4.86 11.69 -12.43
CA GLN A 49 -6.13 11.00 -12.41
C GLN A 49 -6.45 10.52 -10.99
N ASN A 50 -7.71 10.65 -10.59
CA ASN A 50 -8.16 10.22 -9.27
C ASN A 50 -8.83 8.82 -9.30
N GLY A 51 -8.49 8.00 -10.29
CA GLY A 51 -8.94 6.62 -10.42
C GLY A 51 -9.68 6.28 -11.70
N ASP A 52 -10.06 7.26 -12.54
CA ASP A 52 -10.89 7.03 -13.75
C ASP A 52 -10.18 6.25 -14.87
N LYS A 53 -8.86 6.32 -14.97
CA LYS A 53 -8.07 5.59 -15.97
C LYS A 53 -6.98 4.71 -15.38
N GLY A 54 -6.71 4.86 -14.10
CA GLY A 54 -5.62 4.18 -13.43
C GLY A 54 -4.23 4.77 -13.74
N SER A 55 -3.24 4.24 -13.06
CA SER A 55 -1.84 4.66 -13.16
C SER A 55 -1.13 3.94 -14.30
N MET A 56 -0.34 4.68 -15.11
CA MET A 56 0.55 4.07 -16.09
C MET A 56 1.67 3.23 -15.46
N TYR A 57 1.92 3.39 -14.17
CA TYR A 57 3.00 2.70 -13.44
C TYR A 57 2.52 1.44 -12.71
N ALA A 58 1.22 1.17 -12.63
CA ALA A 58 0.68 0.11 -11.78
C ALA A 58 1.28 -1.27 -12.11
N GLU A 59 1.30 -1.66 -13.38
CA GLU A 59 1.80 -2.97 -13.79
C GLU A 59 3.31 -3.11 -13.54
N SER A 60 4.11 -2.10 -13.91
CA SER A 60 5.55 -2.15 -13.70
C SER A 60 5.94 -2.14 -12.21
N LEU A 61 5.16 -1.45 -11.38
CA LEU A 61 5.31 -1.50 -9.93
C LEU A 61 5.01 -2.90 -9.39
N PHE A 62 3.91 -3.51 -9.84
CA PHE A 62 3.56 -4.86 -9.43
C PHE A 62 4.62 -5.88 -9.83
N GLU A 63 5.07 -5.84 -11.09
CA GLU A 63 6.12 -6.72 -11.59
C GLU A 63 7.43 -6.57 -10.79
N MET A 64 7.80 -5.35 -10.43
CA MET A 64 8.97 -5.10 -9.58
C MET A 64 8.81 -5.71 -8.19
N ILE A 65 7.64 -5.53 -7.55
CA ILE A 65 7.34 -6.10 -6.23
C ILE A 65 7.43 -7.63 -6.29
N ASP A 66 6.72 -8.23 -7.22
CA ASP A 66 6.63 -9.68 -7.37
C ASP A 66 8.00 -10.30 -7.68
N ALA A 67 8.78 -9.66 -8.56
CA ALA A 67 10.15 -10.08 -8.85
C ALA A 67 11.06 -9.99 -7.62
N TYR A 68 10.94 -8.91 -6.82
CA TYR A 68 11.74 -8.76 -5.61
C TYR A 68 11.38 -9.83 -4.56
N VAL A 69 10.09 -10.08 -4.36
CA VAL A 69 9.62 -11.14 -3.45
C VAL A 69 10.14 -12.52 -3.88
N LYS A 70 10.07 -12.81 -5.18
CA LYS A 70 10.54 -14.11 -5.72
C LYS A 70 12.06 -14.29 -5.69
N ALA A 71 12.80 -13.19 -5.76
CA ALA A 71 14.27 -13.22 -5.78
C ALA A 71 14.90 -13.36 -4.38
N ASN A 72 14.13 -13.22 -3.31
CA ASN A 72 14.62 -13.26 -1.94
C ASN A 72 13.89 -14.35 -1.13
N ASP A 73 14.54 -15.49 -0.96
CA ASP A 73 13.96 -16.69 -0.33
C ASP A 73 13.60 -16.49 1.16
N ASP A 74 14.17 -15.49 1.83
CA ASP A 74 13.88 -15.14 3.21
C ASP A 74 12.64 -14.22 3.36
N ILE A 75 12.01 -13.85 2.26
CA ILE A 75 10.74 -13.13 2.25
C ILE A 75 9.57 -14.11 2.34
N ASP A 76 8.64 -13.84 3.27
CA ASP A 76 7.37 -14.58 3.30
C ASP A 76 6.37 -13.94 2.32
N PRO A 77 6.00 -14.61 1.20
CA PRO A 77 5.07 -14.08 0.21
C PRO A 77 3.64 -13.92 0.75
N ASN A 78 3.34 -14.48 1.92
CA ASN A 78 2.04 -14.29 2.59
C ASN A 78 2.03 -13.08 3.53
N ARG A 79 3.13 -12.34 3.62
CA ARG A 79 3.26 -11.17 4.50
C ARG A 79 3.74 -9.93 3.75
N VAL A 80 3.32 -9.78 2.50
CA VAL A 80 3.57 -8.58 1.70
C VAL A 80 2.50 -7.54 2.02
N ILE A 81 2.93 -6.40 2.56
CA ILE A 81 2.03 -5.30 2.97
C ILE A 81 2.34 -4.09 2.10
N ILE A 82 1.32 -3.37 1.70
CA ILE A 82 1.44 -2.16 0.90
C ILE A 82 0.83 -0.96 1.62
N GLY A 83 1.45 0.20 1.50
CA GLY A 83 0.91 1.44 2.06
C GLY A 83 1.55 2.67 1.45
N GLY A 84 1.00 3.82 1.78
CA GLY A 84 1.51 5.09 1.31
C GLY A 84 0.56 6.23 1.59
N CYS A 85 1.06 7.45 1.54
CA CYS A 85 0.29 8.65 1.81
C CYS A 85 -0.03 9.44 0.53
N SER A 86 -1.19 10.07 0.47
CA SER A 86 -1.59 10.97 -0.62
C SER A 86 -1.54 10.28 -1.98
N ASN A 87 -0.66 10.72 -2.87
CA ASN A 87 -0.35 10.06 -4.14
C ASN A 87 0.12 8.60 -3.96
N GLY A 88 0.84 8.28 -2.87
CA GLY A 88 1.18 6.90 -2.48
C GLY A 88 -0.05 6.13 -1.96
N GLY A 89 -0.96 6.78 -1.27
CA GLY A 89 -2.25 6.24 -0.89
C GLY A 89 -3.13 5.90 -2.09
N TYR A 90 -3.13 6.77 -3.11
CA TYR A 90 -3.74 6.47 -4.41
C TYR A 90 -3.18 5.17 -5.00
N MET A 91 -1.84 5.05 -5.11
CA MET A 91 -1.21 3.86 -5.66
C MET A 91 -1.47 2.62 -4.79
N THR A 92 -1.56 2.78 -3.47
CA THR A 92 -1.94 1.69 -2.57
C THR A 92 -3.32 1.14 -2.94
N MET A 93 -4.31 2.02 -3.13
CA MET A 93 -5.65 1.63 -3.57
C MET A 93 -5.63 1.02 -4.98
N GLU A 94 -4.96 1.64 -5.94
CA GLU A 94 -4.80 1.11 -7.30
C GLU A 94 -4.28 -0.34 -7.29
N MET A 95 -3.25 -0.61 -6.47
CA MET A 95 -2.62 -1.92 -6.37
C MET A 95 -3.53 -2.96 -5.74
N VAL A 96 -4.25 -2.63 -4.66
CA VAL A 96 -5.15 -3.60 -4.04
C VAL A 96 -6.39 -3.88 -4.90
N LEU A 97 -6.88 -2.89 -5.64
CA LEU A 97 -7.99 -3.05 -6.57
C LEU A 97 -7.64 -3.92 -7.78
N LYS A 98 -6.40 -3.85 -8.27
CA LYS A 98 -5.91 -4.67 -9.38
C LYS A 98 -5.45 -6.07 -8.93
N HIS A 99 -4.90 -6.19 -7.73
CA HIS A 99 -4.32 -7.42 -7.21
C HIS A 99 -4.91 -7.80 -5.83
N PRO A 100 -6.23 -8.05 -5.76
CA PRO A 100 -6.97 -8.17 -4.49
C PRO A 100 -6.55 -9.35 -3.61
N THR A 101 -5.79 -10.30 -4.14
CA THR A 101 -5.33 -11.50 -3.41
C THR A 101 -3.82 -11.53 -3.18
N TYR A 102 -3.10 -10.50 -3.63
CA TYR A 102 -1.64 -10.51 -3.54
C TYR A 102 -1.11 -10.06 -2.17
N PHE A 103 -1.66 -8.98 -1.63
CA PHE A 103 -1.18 -8.38 -0.39
C PHE A 103 -1.83 -9.00 0.84
N ALA A 104 -1.09 -9.05 1.94
CA ALA A 104 -1.59 -9.50 3.24
C ALA A 104 -2.39 -8.41 3.95
N ALA A 105 -2.03 -7.15 3.72
CA ALA A 105 -2.73 -5.97 4.22
C ALA A 105 -2.35 -4.72 3.42
N ALA A 106 -3.17 -3.68 3.59
CA ALA A 106 -2.89 -2.35 3.07
C ALA A 106 -3.08 -1.28 4.15
N PHE A 107 -2.32 -0.16 4.04
CA PHE A 107 -2.48 1.01 4.93
C PHE A 107 -2.43 2.32 4.13
N PRO A 108 -3.49 2.63 3.38
CA PRO A 108 -3.61 3.89 2.66
C PRO A 108 -3.81 5.05 3.65
N ILE A 109 -3.02 6.12 3.50
CA ILE A 109 -3.05 7.31 4.35
C ILE A 109 -3.41 8.51 3.49
N CYS A 110 -4.41 9.32 3.90
CA CYS A 110 -4.95 10.45 3.13
C CYS A 110 -5.01 10.13 1.62
N GLU A 111 -5.52 8.97 1.29
CA GLU A 111 -5.47 8.39 -0.04
C GLU A 111 -6.32 9.18 -1.04
N ALA A 112 -5.82 9.33 -2.27
CA ALA A 112 -6.40 10.21 -3.28
C ALA A 112 -7.19 9.47 -4.37
N PHE A 113 -7.54 8.19 -4.15
CA PHE A 113 -8.37 7.43 -5.09
C PHE A 113 -9.85 7.72 -4.83
N GLN A 114 -10.53 8.37 -5.79
CA GLN A 114 -11.94 8.72 -5.58
C GLN A 114 -12.86 7.49 -5.70
N ASP A 115 -13.70 7.29 -4.71
CA ASP A 115 -14.63 6.15 -4.61
C ASP A 115 -15.55 5.99 -5.83
N GLN A 116 -15.94 7.10 -6.48
CA GLN A 116 -16.78 7.06 -7.67
C GLN A 116 -16.18 6.25 -8.83
N TYR A 117 -14.87 6.01 -8.82
CA TYR A 117 -14.17 5.20 -9.83
C TYR A 117 -13.93 3.75 -9.38
N ILE A 118 -14.35 3.39 -8.17
CA ILE A 118 -14.29 2.01 -7.67
C ILE A 118 -15.62 1.33 -7.96
N THR A 119 -15.58 0.26 -8.75
CA THR A 119 -16.78 -0.53 -9.06
C THR A 119 -17.22 -1.38 -7.87
N ASP A 120 -18.49 -1.82 -7.85
CA ASP A 120 -18.99 -2.73 -6.81
C ASP A 120 -18.30 -4.10 -6.87
N ASP A 121 -17.89 -4.56 -8.05
CA ASP A 121 -17.11 -5.80 -8.20
C ASP A 121 -15.73 -5.66 -7.54
N GLN A 122 -15.07 -4.50 -7.68
CA GLN A 122 -13.80 -4.23 -7.02
C GLN A 122 -13.96 -4.15 -5.48
N ILE A 123 -14.99 -3.48 -4.98
CA ILE A 123 -15.32 -3.49 -3.53
C ILE A 123 -15.49 -4.92 -3.03
N ASN A 124 -16.28 -5.73 -3.75
CA ASN A 124 -16.48 -7.14 -3.39
C ASN A 124 -15.19 -7.97 -3.44
N ALA A 125 -14.28 -7.65 -4.36
CA ALA A 125 -13.01 -8.36 -4.49
C ALA A 125 -12.04 -8.07 -3.33
N ILE A 126 -12.08 -6.85 -2.76
CA ILE A 126 -11.17 -6.45 -1.67
C ILE A 126 -11.82 -6.46 -0.27
N LYS A 127 -13.11 -6.73 -0.12
CA LYS A 127 -13.82 -6.65 1.17
C LYS A 127 -13.24 -7.55 2.28
N ASP A 128 -12.59 -8.65 1.89
CA ASP A 128 -11.98 -9.59 2.84
C ASP A 128 -10.49 -9.29 3.05
N MET A 129 -9.92 -8.29 2.35
CA MET A 129 -8.55 -7.83 2.55
C MET A 129 -8.45 -6.98 3.81
N PRO A 130 -7.45 -7.20 4.67
CA PRO A 130 -7.18 -6.33 5.81
C PRO A 130 -6.72 -4.94 5.34
N ILE A 131 -7.46 -3.87 5.68
CA ILE A 131 -7.08 -2.50 5.30
C ILE A 131 -7.20 -1.57 6.51
N TRP A 132 -6.16 -0.76 6.73
CA TRP A 132 -6.16 0.30 7.72
C TRP A 132 -6.10 1.67 7.04
N PHE A 133 -7.20 2.40 7.07
CA PHE A 133 -7.26 3.77 6.56
C PHE A 133 -6.86 4.79 7.63
N THR A 134 -6.15 5.84 7.23
CA THR A 134 -5.81 6.98 8.10
C THR A 134 -6.06 8.29 7.38
N TYR A 135 -6.77 9.22 7.99
CA TYR A 135 -7.01 10.55 7.41
C TYR A 135 -7.38 11.59 8.48
N ALA A 136 -7.31 12.87 8.13
CA ALA A 136 -7.85 13.96 8.92
C ALA A 136 -9.05 14.61 8.22
N LYS A 137 -10.07 14.98 8.99
CA LYS A 137 -11.32 15.57 8.47
C LYS A 137 -11.11 16.93 7.83
N ASN A 138 -10.08 17.68 8.26
CA ASN A 138 -9.72 19.00 7.73
C ASN A 138 -8.72 18.93 6.57
N ASP A 139 -8.54 17.78 5.92
CA ASP A 139 -7.70 17.66 4.74
C ASP A 139 -8.28 18.50 3.60
N GLY A 140 -7.59 19.61 3.28
CA GLY A 140 -7.97 20.51 2.20
C GLY A 140 -7.30 20.19 0.85
N THR A 141 -6.48 19.14 0.79
CA THR A 141 -5.79 18.71 -0.43
C THR A 141 -6.47 17.51 -1.06
N VAL A 142 -6.80 16.50 -0.26
CA VAL A 142 -7.57 15.33 -0.65
C VAL A 142 -8.82 15.28 0.21
N ASP A 143 -9.95 15.51 -0.41
CA ASP A 143 -11.24 15.52 0.28
C ASP A 143 -11.63 14.10 0.72
N PRO A 144 -11.63 13.79 2.03
CA PRO A 144 -11.95 12.46 2.51
C PRO A 144 -13.37 12.02 2.19
N THR A 145 -14.30 12.98 1.96
CA THR A 145 -15.70 12.68 1.60
C THR A 145 -15.86 12.18 0.16
N LEU A 146 -14.84 12.35 -0.68
CA LEU A 146 -14.81 11.85 -2.04
C LEU A 146 -13.99 10.56 -2.19
N CYS A 147 -13.12 10.26 -1.25
CA CYS A 147 -12.15 9.17 -1.30
C CYS A 147 -12.43 8.13 -0.19
N VAL A 148 -11.79 8.28 0.96
CA VAL A 148 -11.78 7.26 2.02
C VAL A 148 -13.13 6.99 2.65
N GLU A 149 -13.92 8.03 2.97
CA GLU A 149 -15.19 7.85 3.70
C GLU A 149 -16.22 7.00 2.93
N PRO A 150 -16.54 7.29 1.65
CA PRO A 150 -17.48 6.46 0.90
C PRO A 150 -16.91 5.07 0.61
N THR A 151 -15.60 4.92 0.38
CA THR A 151 -14.97 3.61 0.16
C THR A 151 -15.10 2.72 1.39
N VAL A 152 -14.79 3.24 2.58
CA VAL A 152 -14.97 2.52 3.85
C VAL A 152 -16.45 2.14 4.05
N ALA A 153 -17.38 3.07 3.82
CA ALA A 153 -18.80 2.80 3.98
C ALA A 153 -19.27 1.65 3.05
N ARG A 154 -18.81 1.62 1.80
CA ARG A 154 -19.13 0.55 0.84
C ARG A 154 -18.49 -0.78 1.22
N LEU A 155 -17.25 -0.79 1.69
CA LEU A 155 -16.59 -1.99 2.18
C LEU A 155 -17.37 -2.61 3.36
N LEU A 156 -17.73 -1.81 4.35
CA LEU A 156 -18.52 -2.25 5.49
C LEU A 156 -19.92 -2.76 5.07
N ALA A 157 -20.58 -2.07 4.14
CA ALA A 157 -21.88 -2.50 3.58
C ALA A 157 -21.77 -3.82 2.80
N ALA A 158 -20.60 -4.10 2.17
CA ALA A 158 -20.31 -5.38 1.51
C ALA A 158 -19.96 -6.52 2.48
N GLY A 159 -19.91 -6.23 3.79
CA GLY A 159 -19.63 -7.22 4.84
C GLY A 159 -18.16 -7.38 5.18
N ALA A 160 -17.32 -6.40 4.85
CA ALA A 160 -15.92 -6.39 5.29
C ALA A 160 -15.82 -6.41 6.81
N ASN A 161 -14.91 -7.21 7.36
CA ASN A 161 -14.77 -7.44 8.80
C ASN A 161 -13.35 -7.16 9.34
N ASN A 162 -12.44 -6.73 8.50
CA ASN A 162 -11.07 -6.38 8.87
C ASN A 162 -10.66 -5.03 8.26
N ILE A 163 -11.57 -4.05 8.36
CA ILE A 163 -11.35 -2.67 7.98
C ILE A 163 -11.23 -1.83 9.24
N HIS A 164 -10.13 -1.12 9.39
CA HIS A 164 -9.85 -0.23 10.49
C HIS A 164 -9.65 1.19 9.99
N VAL A 165 -9.98 2.17 10.81
CA VAL A 165 -9.86 3.58 10.43
C VAL A 165 -9.35 4.39 11.63
N SER A 166 -8.28 5.16 11.40
CA SER A 166 -7.85 6.22 12.30
C SER A 166 -8.30 7.57 11.72
N VAL A 167 -9.20 8.24 12.41
CA VAL A 167 -9.76 9.53 11.99
C VAL A 167 -9.32 10.60 12.96
N PHE A 168 -8.74 11.67 12.42
CA PHE A 168 -8.31 12.83 13.18
C PHE A 168 -9.14 14.06 12.80
N ASP A 169 -9.41 14.95 13.74
CA ASP A 169 -10.11 16.20 13.43
C ASP A 169 -9.20 17.17 12.68
N ASP A 170 -7.92 17.18 13.01
CA ASP A 170 -6.86 17.99 12.40
C ASP A 170 -5.50 17.29 12.52
N VAL A 171 -4.41 17.94 12.10
CA VAL A 171 -3.05 17.46 12.27
C VAL A 171 -2.24 18.49 13.03
N HIS A 172 -1.77 18.15 14.23
CA HIS A 172 -0.96 19.03 15.08
C HIS A 172 0.19 18.25 15.76
N ASP A 173 1.15 18.99 16.33
CA ASP A 173 2.27 18.37 17.04
C ASP A 173 1.81 17.72 18.34
N THR A 174 2.06 16.41 18.46
CA THR A 174 1.80 15.61 19.67
C THR A 174 3.06 15.34 20.48
N THR A 175 4.24 15.67 19.89
CA THR A 175 5.54 15.39 20.53
C THR A 175 5.92 16.39 21.60
N GLY A 176 5.24 17.55 21.65
CA GLY A 176 5.59 18.65 22.54
C GLY A 176 6.90 19.36 22.17
N ARG A 177 7.30 19.27 20.90
CA ARG A 177 8.55 19.89 20.39
C ARG A 177 8.27 21.17 19.60
N PHE A 178 7.14 21.26 18.95
CA PHE A 178 6.78 22.37 18.08
C PHE A 178 5.51 23.05 18.57
N PHE A 179 5.54 24.38 18.63
CA PHE A 179 4.45 25.19 19.14
C PHE A 179 4.22 26.39 18.24
N ASN A 180 2.96 26.85 18.21
CA ASN A 180 2.59 28.14 17.68
C ASN A 180 3.08 29.27 18.58
N GLU A 181 3.01 30.53 18.11
CA GLU A 181 3.44 31.70 18.87
C GLU A 181 2.66 31.89 20.19
N ASP A 182 1.44 31.40 20.25
CA ASP A 182 0.57 31.46 21.44
C ASP A 182 0.81 30.30 22.44
N GLY A 183 1.77 29.41 22.16
CA GLY A 183 2.11 28.27 22.99
C GLY A 183 1.21 27.04 22.82
N THR A 184 0.27 27.06 21.89
CA THR A 184 -0.49 25.87 21.50
C THR A 184 0.37 24.92 20.65
N PRO A 185 0.09 23.59 20.60
CA PRO A 185 0.76 22.67 19.68
C PRO A 185 0.75 23.21 18.24
N TYR A 186 1.89 23.04 17.55
CA TYR A 186 2.00 23.51 16.17
C TYR A 186 0.98 22.80 15.29
N GLN A 187 0.20 23.61 14.53
CA GLN A 187 -0.82 23.13 13.62
C GLN A 187 -0.21 22.86 12.26
N TYR A 188 -0.22 21.60 11.83
CA TYR A 188 0.21 21.19 10.49
C TYR A 188 -0.94 21.33 9.48
N ASN A 189 -0.61 21.13 8.20
CA ASN A 189 -1.61 20.95 7.17
C ASN A 189 -2.44 19.69 7.44
N GLY A 190 -3.76 19.75 7.38
CA GLY A 190 -4.64 18.59 7.59
C GLY A 190 -4.36 17.40 6.67
N HIS A 191 -3.73 17.66 5.52
CA HIS A 191 -3.29 16.61 4.61
C HIS A 191 -2.18 15.70 5.19
N TRP A 192 -1.43 16.16 6.19
CA TRP A 192 -0.23 15.46 6.68
C TRP A 192 -0.54 14.41 7.76
N SER A 193 -1.68 13.73 7.67
CA SER A 193 -2.09 12.71 8.64
C SER A 193 -1.13 11.52 8.77
N TRP A 194 -0.18 11.34 7.82
CA TRP A 194 0.91 10.36 7.94
C TRP A 194 1.81 10.60 9.16
N ILE A 195 1.91 11.85 9.67
CA ILE A 195 2.65 12.16 10.89
C ILE A 195 2.16 11.30 12.05
N TYR A 196 0.85 11.12 12.21
CA TYR A 196 0.29 10.27 13.26
C TYR A 196 0.60 8.78 13.04
N PHE A 197 0.57 8.32 11.79
CA PHE A 197 0.92 6.94 11.48
C PHE A 197 2.40 6.67 11.77
N ASP A 198 3.28 7.55 11.33
CA ASP A 198 4.72 7.41 11.48
C ASP A 198 5.21 7.63 12.93
N ASN A 199 4.44 8.36 13.74
CA ASN A 199 4.64 8.48 15.19
C ASN A 199 4.02 7.32 15.99
N ASN A 200 3.44 6.29 15.33
CA ASN A 200 2.75 5.19 16.00
C ASN A 200 1.53 5.62 16.84
N GLU A 201 0.83 6.66 16.39
CA GLU A 201 -0.31 7.27 17.09
C GLU A 201 -1.67 6.92 16.45
N CYS A 202 -1.67 6.02 15.45
CA CYS A 202 -2.89 5.57 14.81
C CYS A 202 -3.55 4.44 15.59
N TYR A 203 -4.77 4.71 16.08
CA TYR A 203 -5.64 3.76 16.76
C TYR A 203 -7.03 3.78 16.09
N ASP A 204 -7.69 2.64 16.09
CA ASP A 204 -9.10 2.57 15.73
C ASP A 204 -10.01 2.92 16.93
N GLU A 205 -11.32 2.93 16.71
CA GLU A 205 -12.33 3.21 17.74
C GLU A 205 -12.31 2.24 18.93
N ASN A 206 -11.72 1.05 18.75
CA ASN A 206 -11.58 0.02 19.78
C ASN A 206 -10.22 0.07 20.50
N GLY A 207 -9.38 1.04 20.17
CA GLY A 207 -8.04 1.20 20.74
C GLY A 207 -7.00 0.21 20.20
N VAL A 208 -7.25 -0.41 19.05
CA VAL A 208 -6.26 -1.24 18.37
C VAL A 208 -5.25 -0.33 17.70
N ASN A 209 -3.95 -0.61 17.87
CA ASN A 209 -2.87 0.17 17.27
C ASN A 209 -2.54 -0.34 15.86
N ALA A 210 -2.36 0.58 14.90
CA ALA A 210 -2.15 0.27 13.49
C ALA A 210 -0.89 -0.57 13.24
N TRP A 211 0.26 -0.21 13.82
CA TRP A 211 1.50 -0.94 13.62
C TRP A 211 1.42 -2.37 14.17
N GLN A 212 0.85 -2.53 15.38
CA GLN A 212 0.65 -3.84 15.99
C GLN A 212 -0.35 -4.70 15.22
N TRP A 213 -1.36 -4.06 14.64
CA TRP A 213 -2.34 -4.75 13.81
C TRP A 213 -1.72 -5.21 12.49
N LEU A 214 -0.98 -4.33 11.79
CA LEU A 214 -0.26 -4.67 10.55
C LEU A 214 0.68 -5.86 10.75
N ALA A 215 1.42 -5.88 11.86
CA ALA A 215 2.38 -6.94 12.17
C ALA A 215 1.74 -8.34 12.29
N LYS A 216 0.45 -8.41 12.52
CA LYS A 216 -0.31 -9.66 12.66
C LYS A 216 -0.92 -10.15 11.35
N GLN A 217 -0.91 -9.32 10.29
CA GLN A 217 -1.60 -9.67 9.06
C GLN A 217 -0.79 -10.70 8.25
N ILE A 218 -1.48 -11.76 7.89
CA ILE A 218 -0.97 -12.84 7.04
C ILE A 218 -2.06 -13.14 6.03
N LYS A 219 -1.69 -13.21 4.77
CA LYS A 219 -2.61 -13.62 3.71
C LYS A 219 -3.10 -15.05 3.99
N THR A 220 -4.40 -15.21 4.17
CA THR A 220 -4.99 -16.54 4.23
C THR A 220 -4.89 -17.18 2.85
N ALA A 221 -4.34 -18.39 2.78
CA ALA A 221 -4.34 -19.12 1.52
C ALA A 221 -5.78 -19.19 0.99
N ALA A 222 -5.96 -18.84 -0.28
CA ALA A 222 -7.23 -19.10 -0.95
C ALA A 222 -7.61 -20.57 -0.72
N PRO A 223 -8.91 -20.89 -0.51
CA PRO A 223 -9.33 -22.27 -0.43
C PRO A 223 -8.75 -23.02 -1.62
N VAL A 224 -7.99 -24.08 -1.38
CA VAL A 224 -7.50 -24.95 -2.44
C VAL A 224 -8.76 -25.50 -3.12
N GLU A 225 -9.07 -25.01 -4.31
CA GLU A 225 -10.05 -25.69 -5.16
C GLU A 225 -9.52 -27.10 -5.33
N THR A 226 -10.21 -28.08 -4.73
CA THR A 226 -9.91 -29.50 -4.95
C THR A 226 -10.05 -29.72 -6.46
N PRO A 227 -8.99 -30.19 -7.14
CA PRO A 227 -9.08 -30.44 -8.58
C PRO A 227 -10.23 -31.40 -8.82
N ASP A 228 -11.15 -31.01 -9.68
CA ASP A 228 -12.16 -31.91 -10.20
C ASP A 228 -11.45 -33.13 -10.78
N GLN A 229 -11.95 -34.31 -10.41
CA GLN A 229 -11.43 -35.62 -10.76
C GLN A 229 -11.18 -35.70 -12.27
N PRO A 230 -10.01 -36.22 -12.73
CA PRO A 230 -9.64 -36.17 -14.13
C PRO A 230 -10.58 -37.01 -15.00
N THR A 231 -11.24 -36.36 -15.93
CA THR A 231 -11.77 -37.04 -17.09
C THR A 231 -10.62 -37.46 -17.99
N THR A 232 -10.61 -38.74 -18.39
CA THR A 232 -9.64 -39.47 -19.17
C THR A 232 -9.05 -38.72 -20.37
N PRO A 233 -7.77 -38.88 -20.68
CA PRO A 233 -7.10 -38.15 -21.74
C PRO A 233 -7.30 -38.80 -23.12
N ASP A 234 -7.65 -37.97 -24.10
CA ASP A 234 -7.46 -38.32 -25.50
C ASP A 234 -6.38 -37.44 -26.14
N GLN A 235 -5.28 -38.09 -26.46
CA GLN A 235 -4.27 -37.87 -27.51
C GLN A 235 -3.43 -36.57 -27.60
N PRO A 236 -2.18 -36.69 -28.02
CA PRO A 236 -1.16 -35.66 -27.89
C PRO A 236 -1.04 -34.80 -29.14
N ALA A 237 -0.93 -33.47 -28.95
CA ALA A 237 -0.52 -32.58 -30.01
C ALA A 237 0.78 -31.84 -29.63
N ASN A 238 1.78 -32.15 -30.41
CA ASN A 238 3.00 -31.44 -30.79
C ASN A 238 3.55 -30.32 -29.90
N SER A 239 4.70 -30.60 -29.31
CA SER A 239 5.66 -29.67 -28.78
C SER A 239 6.15 -28.67 -29.84
N VAL A 240 5.91 -27.37 -29.63
CA VAL A 240 6.66 -26.31 -30.29
C VAL A 240 7.72 -25.81 -29.28
N LYS A 241 8.98 -26.10 -29.62
CA LYS A 241 10.14 -25.45 -28.98
C LYS A 241 10.20 -24.01 -29.46
N THR A 242 10.07 -23.06 -28.56
CA THR A 242 10.61 -21.72 -28.73
C THR A 242 11.63 -21.46 -27.64
N GLY A 243 12.89 -21.58 -28.02
CA GLY A 243 13.98 -21.01 -27.25
C GLY A 243 14.13 -19.56 -27.66
N ASP A 244 14.15 -18.68 -26.68
CA ASP A 244 14.84 -17.41 -26.78
C ASP A 244 15.49 -17.11 -25.44
N ASP A 245 16.79 -17.33 -25.41
CA ASP A 245 17.69 -16.86 -24.38
C ASP A 245 17.75 -15.34 -24.43
N VAL A 246 17.06 -14.66 -23.53
CA VAL A 246 17.25 -13.22 -23.33
C VAL A 246 18.44 -13.00 -22.40
N ASN A 247 19.55 -12.64 -23.03
CA ASN A 247 20.80 -12.31 -22.38
C ASN A 247 20.69 -10.92 -21.72
N PHE A 248 20.54 -10.88 -20.40
CA PHE A 248 20.59 -9.66 -19.60
C PHE A 248 22.03 -9.16 -19.38
N ALA A 249 22.72 -8.78 -20.46
CA ALA A 249 23.97 -8.06 -20.38
C ALA A 249 23.82 -6.69 -21.06
N GLY A 250 23.59 -5.67 -20.25
CA GLY A 250 23.78 -4.29 -20.63
C GLY A 250 22.54 -3.41 -20.67
N LEU A 251 22.09 -3.00 -19.52
CA LEU A 251 21.43 -1.69 -19.33
C LEU A 251 21.60 -1.31 -17.86
N GLY A 252 22.71 -0.60 -17.61
CA GLY A 252 22.88 0.17 -16.38
C GLY A 252 21.98 1.40 -16.44
N ALA A 253 20.73 1.23 -16.04
CA ALA A 253 19.85 2.34 -15.68
C ALA A 253 19.53 2.16 -14.21
N ILE A 254 20.11 3.01 -13.38
CA ILE A 254 19.74 3.17 -11.97
C ILE A 254 18.32 3.74 -11.98
N MET A 255 17.33 2.90 -11.73
CA MET A 255 15.95 3.31 -11.55
C MET A 255 15.72 3.45 -10.04
N MET A 256 15.62 4.68 -9.55
CA MET A 256 15.27 4.98 -8.15
C MET A 256 13.80 5.36 -8.06
N LEU A 257 13.09 4.78 -7.10
CA LEU A 257 11.63 4.85 -7.01
C LEU A 257 11.16 5.13 -5.57
N THR A 258 10.38 6.18 -5.28
CA THR A 258 9.76 6.40 -3.97
C THR A 258 8.24 6.65 -4.04
N LEU A 259 7.54 6.21 -3.00
CA LEU A 259 6.17 6.44 -2.53
C LEU A 259 5.13 5.35 -2.80
N ALA A 260 5.45 4.15 -2.41
CA ALA A 260 4.57 3.23 -1.70
C ALA A 260 5.50 2.35 -0.86
N GLY A 261 5.46 2.46 0.45
CA GLY A 261 6.23 1.55 1.30
C GLY A 261 5.69 0.14 1.12
N ILE A 262 6.49 -0.77 0.57
CA ILE A 262 6.16 -2.19 0.51
C ILE A 262 6.88 -2.87 1.66
N TYR A 263 6.10 -3.54 2.46
CA TYR A 263 6.57 -4.22 3.63
C TYR A 263 6.56 -5.74 3.41
N VAL A 264 7.68 -6.41 3.68
CA VAL A 264 7.82 -7.86 3.53
C VAL A 264 8.49 -8.45 4.76
N SER A 265 7.82 -9.36 5.45
CA SER A 265 8.36 -10.04 6.64
C SER A 265 9.32 -11.18 6.26
N ARG A 266 10.39 -11.35 7.03
CA ARG A 266 11.33 -12.46 6.86
C ARG A 266 10.72 -13.79 7.32
N ARG A 267 10.99 -14.87 6.58
CA ARG A 267 10.71 -16.24 7.07
C ARG A 267 11.63 -16.57 8.24
N LYS A 268 11.04 -17.12 9.30
CA LYS A 268 11.84 -17.84 10.30
C LYS A 268 12.26 -19.18 9.70
N TYR A 269 13.54 -19.42 9.58
CA TYR A 269 14.06 -20.77 9.46
C TYR A 269 14.03 -21.40 10.85
N ASN A 270 13.21 -22.42 11.04
CA ASN A 270 13.35 -23.38 12.14
C ASN A 270 14.35 -24.46 11.76
#